data_2d14a517950faa2f6162d57c81006ad5
#
_entry.id   2d14a517950faa2f6162d57c81006ad5
#
_cell.length_a   1.000
_cell.length_b   1.000
_cell.length_c   1.000
_cell.angle_alpha   90.00
_cell.angle_beta   90.00
_cell.angle_gamma   90.00
#
_symmetry.space_group_name_H-M   'P 1'
#
loop_
_entity.id
_entity.type
_entity.pdbx_description
1 polymer ?
#
loop_
_entity_poly.entity_id
_entity_poly.type
_entity_poly.pdbx_seq_one_letter_code
_entity_poly.pdbx_strand_id
1 'polypeptide(L)'
;MHFSVAIVGALIGVVILLFGRKLFWLCVAAVGFAAGVEIAPHVVHEPSPLMALIIAVVLGLIGALLALFLQKIAIAVLGFLAGGKLAGAIAAAFLVHYAQYSAIIFVAGGIIGAILLLVLFDWALIIVSSLIGAHLIVYQGAIVLPQSGSLIVFIGLAVIGILVQAASFRRGRIS
;
A
#
# COMPACT_ATOMS: atom_id res chain seq x y z
N MET A 1 -5.47 10.45 -32.50
CA MET A 1 -4.80 10.56 -31.18
C MET A 1 -5.51 9.83 -30.01
N HIS A 2 -6.85 9.66 -30.04
CA HIS A 2 -7.57 8.97 -28.96
C HIS A 2 -7.26 7.48 -28.80
N PHE A 3 -6.96 6.77 -29.89
CA PHE A 3 -6.67 5.33 -29.87
C PHE A 3 -5.37 4.99 -29.12
N SER A 4 -4.34 5.84 -29.22
CA SER A 4 -3.07 5.65 -28.53
C SER A 4 -3.21 5.84 -27.01
N VAL A 5 -4.04 6.78 -26.57
CA VAL A 5 -4.27 7.06 -25.14
C VAL A 5 -5.06 5.91 -24.50
N ALA A 6 -6.05 5.35 -25.22
CA ALA A 6 -6.84 4.22 -24.72
C ALA A 6 -6.01 2.94 -24.55
N ILE A 7 -5.10 2.65 -25.49
CA ILE A 7 -4.18 1.50 -25.38
C ILE A 7 -3.23 1.68 -24.19
N VAL A 8 -2.66 2.86 -24.00
CA VAL A 8 -1.78 3.16 -22.87
C VAL A 8 -2.54 3.03 -21.54
N GLY A 9 -3.78 3.55 -21.46
CA GLY A 9 -4.64 3.40 -20.29
C GLY A 9 -4.93 1.93 -19.95
N ALA A 10 -5.24 1.12 -20.96
CA ALA A 10 -5.47 -0.31 -20.78
C ALA A 10 -4.21 -1.05 -20.31
N LEU A 11 -3.04 -0.74 -20.87
CA LEU A 11 -1.76 -1.34 -20.45
C LEU A 11 -1.44 -0.97 -18.99
N ILE A 12 -1.59 0.30 -18.61
CA ILE A 12 -1.44 0.75 -17.22
C ILE A 12 -2.43 0.01 -16.32
N GLY A 13 -3.69 -0.13 -16.75
CA GLY A 13 -4.72 -0.87 -16.03
C GLY A 13 -4.32 -2.32 -15.76
N VAL A 14 -3.77 -3.02 -16.76
CA VAL A 14 -3.28 -4.40 -16.61
C VAL A 14 -2.12 -4.47 -15.61
N VAL A 15 -1.16 -3.55 -15.68
CA VAL A 15 -0.03 -3.49 -14.76
C VAL A 15 -0.50 -3.25 -13.32
N ILE A 16 -1.42 -2.31 -13.11
CA ILE A 16 -1.99 -2.03 -11.78
C ILE A 16 -2.82 -3.22 -11.28
N LEU A 17 -3.61 -3.86 -12.15
CA LEU A 17 -4.44 -5.00 -11.81
C LEU A 17 -3.61 -6.21 -11.34
N LEU A 18 -2.45 -6.44 -11.96
CA LEU A 18 -1.60 -7.60 -11.64
C LEU A 18 -0.58 -7.33 -10.53
N PHE A 19 -0.07 -6.10 -10.45
CA PHE A 19 1.07 -5.73 -9.58
C PHE A 19 0.76 -4.57 -8.63
N GLY A 20 -0.47 -4.12 -8.49
CA GLY A 20 -0.83 -2.89 -7.79
C GLY A 20 -0.27 -2.79 -6.37
N ARG A 21 -0.32 -3.89 -5.58
CA ARG A 21 0.29 -3.93 -4.26
C ARG A 21 1.82 -3.72 -4.30
N LYS A 22 2.51 -4.34 -5.25
CA LYS A 22 3.97 -4.17 -5.41
C LYS A 22 4.31 -2.76 -5.91
N LEU A 23 3.50 -2.22 -6.83
CA LEU A 23 3.65 -0.86 -7.31
C LEU A 23 3.47 0.17 -6.19
N PHE A 24 2.52 -0.04 -5.28
CA PHE A 24 2.35 0.84 -4.13
C PHE A 24 3.64 0.93 -3.30
N TRP A 25 4.24 -0.21 -2.94
CA TRP A 25 5.50 -0.25 -2.21
C TRP A 25 6.65 0.37 -2.99
N LEU A 26 6.67 0.18 -4.31
CA LEU A 26 7.64 0.83 -5.20
C LEU A 26 7.45 2.35 -5.21
N CYS A 27 6.22 2.85 -5.25
CA CYS A 27 5.94 4.28 -5.17
C CYS A 27 6.40 4.88 -3.83
N VAL A 28 6.15 4.20 -2.71
CA VAL A 28 6.65 4.64 -1.40
C VAL A 28 8.16 4.70 -1.38
N ALA A 29 8.82 3.67 -1.90
CA ALA A 29 10.28 3.65 -2.03
C ALA A 29 10.80 4.77 -2.95
N ALA A 30 10.12 5.03 -4.06
CA ALA A 30 10.49 6.09 -5.00
C ALA A 30 10.38 7.49 -4.37
N VAL A 31 9.33 7.75 -3.58
CA VAL A 31 9.18 9.01 -2.85
C VAL A 31 10.30 9.16 -1.81
N GLY A 32 10.59 8.10 -1.05
CA GLY A 32 11.69 8.12 -0.09
C GLY A 32 13.05 8.29 -0.75
N PHE A 33 13.25 7.67 -1.92
CA PHE A 33 14.45 7.84 -2.74
C PHE A 33 14.58 9.30 -3.21
N ALA A 34 13.53 9.88 -3.75
CA ALA A 34 13.52 11.27 -4.20
C ALA A 34 13.88 12.24 -3.06
N ALA A 35 13.27 12.04 -1.89
CA ALA A 35 13.57 12.84 -0.69
C ALA A 35 15.06 12.69 -0.28
N GLY A 36 15.61 11.48 -0.31
CA GLY A 36 17.00 11.23 0.00
C GLY A 36 17.97 11.92 -0.98
N VAL A 37 17.66 11.88 -2.27
CA VAL A 37 18.43 12.57 -3.31
C VAL A 37 18.38 14.09 -3.13
N GLU A 38 17.22 14.65 -2.75
CA GLU A 38 17.04 16.08 -2.52
C GLU A 38 17.89 16.60 -1.33
N ILE A 39 18.09 15.75 -0.32
CA ILE A 39 18.94 16.06 0.83
C ILE A 39 20.44 16.00 0.50
N ALA A 40 20.85 15.24 -0.51
CA ALA A 40 22.24 15.00 -0.86
C ALA A 40 23.10 16.26 -1.00
N PRO A 41 22.67 17.34 -1.68
CA PRO A 41 23.47 18.57 -1.81
C PRO A 41 23.70 19.31 -0.48
N HIS A 42 22.83 19.08 0.52
CA HIS A 42 22.94 19.74 1.83
C HIS A 42 23.97 19.07 2.75
N VAL A 43 24.36 17.82 2.43
CA VAL A 43 25.30 17.03 3.25
C VAL A 43 26.75 17.29 2.85
N VAL A 44 27.03 17.58 1.58
CA VAL A 44 28.38 17.78 1.06
C VAL A 44 28.47 19.08 0.26
N HIS A 45 29.38 19.94 0.66
CA HIS A 45 29.66 21.18 -0.04
C HIS A 45 30.69 20.92 -1.17
N GLU A 46 30.37 21.33 -2.38
CA GLU A 46 31.20 21.23 -3.58
C GLU A 46 31.75 19.81 -3.91
N PRO A 47 30.88 18.79 -4.04
CA PRO A 47 31.38 17.47 -4.46
C PRO A 47 31.74 17.45 -5.94
N SER A 48 32.74 16.63 -6.31
CA SER A 48 32.91 16.28 -7.72
C SER A 48 31.64 15.63 -8.30
N PRO A 49 31.38 15.73 -9.62
CA PRO A 49 30.17 15.18 -10.22
C PRO A 49 29.93 13.68 -9.90
N LEU A 50 31.02 12.91 -9.87
CA LEU A 50 30.96 11.48 -9.52
C LEU A 50 30.61 11.28 -8.04
N MET A 51 31.18 12.08 -7.14
CA MET A 51 30.91 12.00 -5.69
C MET A 51 29.47 12.43 -5.39
N ALA A 52 28.98 13.47 -6.04
CA ALA A 52 27.60 13.90 -5.93
C ALA A 52 26.61 12.79 -6.32
N LEU A 53 26.88 12.08 -7.42
CA LEU A 53 26.07 10.97 -7.89
C LEU A 53 26.05 9.81 -6.86
N ILE A 54 27.22 9.42 -6.36
CA ILE A 54 27.33 8.33 -5.37
C ILE A 54 26.56 8.68 -4.10
N ILE A 55 26.73 9.90 -3.59
CA ILE A 55 26.03 10.37 -2.38
C ILE A 55 24.53 10.40 -2.61
N ALA A 56 24.06 10.92 -3.75
CA ALA A 56 22.63 10.95 -4.08
C ALA A 56 22.03 9.53 -4.14
N VAL A 57 22.73 8.58 -4.75
CA VAL A 57 22.25 7.18 -4.81
C VAL A 57 22.21 6.54 -3.42
N VAL A 58 23.26 6.73 -2.61
CA VAL A 58 23.32 6.16 -1.25
C VAL A 58 22.22 6.75 -0.37
N LEU A 59 22.09 8.08 -0.33
CA LEU A 59 21.05 8.75 0.45
C LEU A 59 19.65 8.43 -0.08
N GLY A 60 19.49 8.33 -1.40
CA GLY A 60 18.23 7.90 -2.01
C GLY A 60 17.84 6.49 -1.60
N LEU A 61 18.76 5.53 -1.59
CA LEU A 61 18.49 4.16 -1.11
C LEU A 61 18.14 4.13 0.38
N ILE A 62 18.87 4.89 1.20
CA ILE A 62 18.55 5.02 2.63
C ILE A 62 17.16 5.63 2.80
N GLY A 63 16.82 6.68 2.06
CA GLY A 63 15.51 7.32 2.07
C GLY A 63 14.39 6.35 1.68
N ALA A 64 14.61 5.54 0.64
CA ALA A 64 13.67 4.51 0.23
C ALA A 64 13.42 3.46 1.32
N LEU A 65 14.49 2.97 1.96
CA LEU A 65 14.38 2.01 3.06
C LEU A 65 13.67 2.61 4.29
N LEU A 66 14.03 3.84 4.65
CA LEU A 66 13.39 4.56 5.75
C LEU A 66 11.90 4.78 5.48
N ALA A 67 11.52 5.20 4.27
CA ALA A 67 10.12 5.41 3.91
C ALA A 67 9.29 4.14 4.05
N LEU A 68 9.79 3.01 3.55
CA LEU A 68 9.13 1.70 3.69
C LEU A 68 9.00 1.25 5.16
N PHE A 69 10.02 1.51 5.96
CA PHE A 69 10.03 1.14 7.37
C PHE A 69 9.08 2.03 8.19
N LEU A 70 9.17 3.36 8.02
CA LEU A 70 8.31 4.31 8.72
C LEU A 70 6.83 4.10 8.39
N GLN A 71 6.51 3.79 7.15
CA GLN A 71 5.13 3.50 6.76
C GLN A 71 4.55 2.31 7.53
N LYS A 72 5.31 1.20 7.66
CA LYS A 72 4.87 0.03 8.43
C LYS A 72 4.68 0.36 9.91
N ILE A 73 5.60 1.13 10.48
CA ILE A 73 5.49 1.59 11.87
C ILE A 73 4.24 2.46 12.05
N ALA A 74 4.00 3.42 11.15
CA ALA A 74 2.83 4.29 11.23
C ALA A 74 1.52 3.49 11.21
N ILE A 75 1.39 2.50 10.32
CA ILE A 75 0.23 1.62 10.25
C ILE A 75 0.08 0.80 11.55
N ALA A 76 1.20 0.26 12.08
CA ALA A 76 1.18 -0.52 13.32
C ALA A 76 0.79 0.35 14.52
N VAL A 77 1.32 1.56 14.63
CA VAL A 77 0.97 2.52 15.71
C VAL A 77 -0.50 2.91 15.65
N LEU A 78 -1.02 3.22 14.45
CA LEU A 78 -2.44 3.51 14.27
C LEU A 78 -3.32 2.31 14.66
N GLY A 79 -2.94 1.11 14.25
CA GLY A 79 -3.62 -0.13 14.63
C GLY A 79 -3.58 -0.39 16.12
N PHE A 80 -2.44 -0.13 16.76
CA PHE A 80 -2.27 -0.27 18.20
C PHE A 80 -3.19 0.70 18.98
N LEU A 81 -3.18 1.97 18.60
CA LEU A 81 -4.02 2.98 19.27
C LEU A 81 -5.52 2.72 19.05
N ALA A 82 -5.90 2.41 17.82
CA ALA A 82 -7.30 2.11 17.49
C ALA A 82 -7.78 0.84 18.18
N GLY A 83 -6.99 -0.25 18.11
CA GLY A 83 -7.31 -1.53 18.74
C GLY A 83 -7.35 -1.43 20.27
N GLY A 84 -6.42 -0.72 20.89
CA GLY A 84 -6.42 -0.49 22.33
C GLY A 84 -7.63 0.29 22.81
N LYS A 85 -7.99 1.38 22.09
CA LYS A 85 -9.20 2.16 22.41
C LYS A 85 -10.49 1.33 22.21
N LEU A 86 -10.57 0.57 21.13
CA LEU A 86 -11.72 -0.27 20.84
C LEU A 86 -11.89 -1.36 21.90
N ALA A 87 -10.82 -2.07 22.25
CA ALA A 87 -10.82 -3.08 23.30
C ALA A 87 -11.23 -2.50 24.67
N GLY A 88 -10.69 -1.29 24.99
CA GLY A 88 -11.10 -0.57 26.20
C GLY A 88 -12.56 -0.19 26.21
N ALA A 89 -13.11 0.31 25.11
CA ALA A 89 -14.53 0.66 24.99
C ALA A 89 -15.44 -0.57 25.13
N ILE A 90 -15.09 -1.70 24.51
CA ILE A 90 -15.81 -2.97 24.65
C ILE A 90 -15.74 -3.46 26.10
N ALA A 91 -14.55 -3.47 26.70
CA ALA A 91 -14.39 -3.90 28.07
C ALA A 91 -15.16 -3.04 29.07
N ALA A 92 -15.17 -1.72 28.89
CA ALA A 92 -15.95 -0.80 29.72
C ALA A 92 -17.46 -1.05 29.64
N ALA A 93 -17.95 -1.49 28.48
CA ALA A 93 -19.37 -1.80 28.29
C ALA A 93 -19.81 -3.13 28.93
N PHE A 94 -18.90 -4.11 29.06
CA PHE A 94 -19.24 -5.47 29.47
C PHE A 94 -18.61 -5.93 30.79
N LEU A 95 -17.56 -5.25 31.30
CA LEU A 95 -16.81 -5.66 32.48
C LEU A 95 -16.99 -4.69 33.66
N VAL A 96 -17.51 -5.19 34.77
CA VAL A 96 -17.78 -4.40 35.99
C VAL A 96 -16.47 -3.89 36.64
N HIS A 97 -15.36 -4.63 36.49
CA HIS A 97 -14.04 -4.30 37.09
C HIS A 97 -13.02 -3.83 36.02
N TYR A 98 -13.49 -3.17 34.95
CA TYR A 98 -12.66 -2.71 33.84
C TYR A 98 -11.48 -1.84 34.31
N ALA A 99 -11.69 -0.95 35.28
CA ALA A 99 -10.68 0.04 35.69
C ALA A 99 -9.37 -0.60 36.18
N GLN A 100 -9.45 -1.74 36.84
CA GLN A 100 -8.28 -2.43 37.39
C GLN A 100 -7.40 -3.06 36.31
N TYR A 101 -7.98 -3.47 35.18
CA TYR A 101 -7.28 -4.16 34.07
C TYR A 101 -7.17 -3.31 32.80
N SER A 102 -7.51 -2.02 32.86
CA SER A 102 -7.59 -1.13 31.69
C SER A 102 -6.31 -1.09 30.88
N ALA A 103 -5.16 -1.04 31.54
CA ALA A 103 -3.84 -1.01 30.87
C ALA A 103 -3.54 -2.32 30.12
N ILE A 104 -3.86 -3.47 30.73
CA ILE A 104 -3.63 -4.79 30.10
C ILE A 104 -4.55 -4.95 28.88
N ILE A 105 -5.82 -4.58 29.04
CA ILE A 105 -6.82 -4.63 27.96
C ILE A 105 -6.42 -3.72 26.81
N PHE A 106 -5.94 -2.50 27.11
CA PHE A 106 -5.46 -1.56 26.11
C PHE A 106 -4.25 -2.11 25.34
N VAL A 107 -3.25 -2.65 26.04
CA VAL A 107 -2.05 -3.21 25.39
C VAL A 107 -2.39 -4.45 24.57
N ALA A 108 -3.17 -5.37 25.11
CA ALA A 108 -3.58 -6.58 24.38
C ALA A 108 -4.42 -6.24 23.14
N GLY A 109 -5.42 -5.37 23.28
CA GLY A 109 -6.22 -4.87 22.17
C GLY A 109 -5.40 -4.09 21.15
N GLY A 110 -4.41 -3.32 21.63
CA GLY A 110 -3.47 -2.59 20.80
C GLY A 110 -2.60 -3.51 19.94
N ILE A 111 -2.03 -4.57 20.51
CA ILE A 111 -1.23 -5.56 19.77
C ILE A 111 -2.08 -6.25 18.71
N ILE A 112 -3.27 -6.70 19.07
CA ILE A 112 -4.20 -7.33 18.14
C ILE A 112 -4.57 -6.34 17.03
N GLY A 113 -4.89 -5.09 17.37
CA GLY A 113 -5.22 -4.04 16.42
C GLY A 113 -4.08 -3.70 15.48
N ALA A 114 -2.83 -3.65 15.96
CA ALA A 114 -1.66 -3.44 15.11
C ALA A 114 -1.49 -4.55 14.07
N ILE A 115 -1.60 -5.82 14.49
CA ILE A 115 -1.49 -6.98 13.59
C ILE A 115 -2.63 -6.97 12.57
N LEU A 116 -3.87 -6.75 13.04
CA LEU A 116 -5.04 -6.69 12.17
C LEU A 116 -4.91 -5.57 11.13
N LEU A 117 -4.51 -4.37 11.54
CA LEU A 117 -4.40 -3.24 10.60
C LEU A 117 -3.31 -3.46 9.56
N LEU A 118 -2.16 -4.04 9.94
CA LEU A 118 -1.11 -4.41 8.99
C LEU A 118 -1.60 -5.43 7.95
N VAL A 119 -2.35 -6.44 8.38
CA VAL A 119 -2.90 -7.45 7.47
C VAL A 119 -4.00 -6.84 6.58
N LEU A 120 -4.92 -6.07 7.17
CA LEU A 120 -6.02 -5.43 6.45
C LEU A 120 -5.51 -4.41 5.42
N PHE A 121 -4.43 -3.69 5.72
CA PHE A 121 -3.83 -2.75 4.80
C PHE A 121 -3.34 -3.41 3.52
N ASP A 122 -2.65 -4.55 3.63
CA ASP A 122 -2.22 -5.33 2.47
C ASP A 122 -3.41 -5.82 1.62
N TRP A 123 -4.48 -6.27 2.27
CA TRP A 123 -5.70 -6.69 1.59
C TRP A 123 -6.45 -5.53 0.93
N ALA A 124 -6.51 -4.38 1.61
CA ALA A 124 -7.09 -3.17 1.04
C ALA A 124 -6.35 -2.74 -0.23
N LEU A 125 -5.01 -2.78 -0.22
CA LEU A 125 -4.21 -2.48 -1.42
C LEU A 125 -4.51 -3.43 -2.58
N ILE A 126 -4.66 -4.74 -2.32
CA ILE A 126 -5.02 -5.73 -3.33
C ILE A 126 -6.38 -5.40 -3.94
N ILE A 127 -7.39 -5.15 -3.11
CA ILE A 127 -8.76 -4.88 -3.57
C ILE A 127 -8.81 -3.59 -4.36
N VAL A 128 -8.30 -2.49 -3.80
CA VAL A 128 -8.34 -1.16 -4.42
C VAL A 128 -7.58 -1.15 -5.75
N SER A 129 -6.38 -1.72 -5.80
CA SER A 129 -5.61 -1.77 -7.04
C SER A 129 -6.27 -2.64 -8.12
N SER A 130 -6.91 -3.75 -7.73
CA SER A 130 -7.66 -4.59 -8.66
C SER A 130 -8.88 -3.87 -9.23
N LEU A 131 -9.61 -3.11 -8.40
CA LEU A 131 -10.75 -2.29 -8.86
C LEU A 131 -10.31 -1.16 -9.79
N ILE A 132 -9.23 -0.43 -9.44
CA ILE A 132 -8.69 0.65 -10.28
C ILE A 132 -8.19 0.09 -11.61
N GLY A 133 -7.44 -1.02 -11.58
CA GLY A 133 -6.94 -1.67 -12.80
C GLY A 133 -8.07 -2.14 -13.72
N ALA A 134 -9.09 -2.80 -13.16
CA ALA A 134 -10.28 -3.21 -13.91
C ALA A 134 -11.03 -2.02 -14.49
N HIS A 135 -11.18 -0.92 -13.73
CA HIS A 135 -11.82 0.30 -14.20
C HIS A 135 -11.08 0.92 -15.40
N LEU A 136 -9.77 1.03 -15.32
CA LEU A 136 -8.96 1.56 -16.42
C LEU A 136 -9.08 0.72 -17.69
N ILE A 137 -9.12 -0.61 -17.57
CA ILE A 137 -9.25 -1.51 -18.71
C ILE A 137 -10.61 -1.36 -19.37
N VAL A 138 -11.70 -1.36 -18.60
CA VAL A 138 -13.07 -1.41 -19.09
C VAL A 138 -13.56 -0.04 -19.61
N TYR A 139 -13.26 1.04 -18.87
CA TYR A 139 -13.84 2.36 -19.15
C TYR A 139 -12.90 3.32 -19.88
N GLN A 140 -11.59 3.11 -19.80
CA GLN A 140 -10.60 3.91 -20.53
C GLN A 140 -9.93 3.12 -21.67
N GLY A 141 -10.13 1.80 -21.73
CA GLY A 141 -9.67 0.96 -22.83
C GLY A 141 -10.43 1.22 -24.13
N ALA A 142 -9.84 0.81 -25.25
CA ALA A 142 -10.41 0.98 -26.60
C ALA A 142 -11.65 0.10 -26.88
N ILE A 143 -12.11 -0.68 -25.91
CA ILE A 143 -13.20 -1.64 -26.08
C ILE A 143 -14.53 -0.96 -25.73
N VAL A 144 -15.34 -0.64 -26.73
CA VAL A 144 -16.70 -0.13 -26.55
C VAL A 144 -17.62 -1.31 -26.29
N LEU A 145 -17.93 -1.57 -25.02
CA LEU A 145 -18.88 -2.60 -24.61
C LEU A 145 -20.26 -2.00 -24.31
N PRO A 146 -21.37 -2.73 -24.58
CA PRO A 146 -22.69 -2.34 -24.09
C PRO A 146 -22.67 -2.19 -22.55
N GLN A 147 -23.52 -1.30 -22.02
CA GLN A 147 -23.49 -0.92 -20.59
C GLN A 147 -23.66 -2.11 -19.64
N SER A 148 -24.47 -3.11 -20.00
CA SER A 148 -24.63 -4.36 -19.23
C SER A 148 -23.42 -5.31 -19.35
N GLY A 149 -22.71 -5.30 -20.48
CA GLY A 149 -21.51 -6.11 -20.69
C GLY A 149 -20.28 -5.55 -19.95
N SER A 150 -20.15 -4.23 -19.87
CA SER A 150 -19.03 -3.58 -19.20
C SER A 150 -18.99 -3.88 -17.71
N LEU A 151 -20.14 -3.97 -17.03
CA LEU A 151 -20.23 -4.31 -15.62
C LEU A 151 -19.74 -5.75 -15.34
N ILE A 152 -20.16 -6.70 -16.18
CA ILE A 152 -19.76 -8.11 -16.03
C ILE A 152 -18.24 -8.27 -16.24
N VAL A 153 -17.69 -7.62 -17.26
CA VAL A 153 -16.25 -7.63 -17.55
C VAL A 153 -15.47 -6.95 -16.43
N PHE A 154 -15.97 -5.82 -15.91
CA PHE A 154 -15.35 -5.12 -14.77
C PHE A 154 -15.25 -6.03 -13.52
N ILE A 155 -16.36 -6.66 -13.14
CA ILE A 155 -16.40 -7.56 -11.98
C ILE A 155 -15.47 -8.76 -12.22
N GLY A 156 -15.51 -9.37 -13.39
CA GLY A 156 -14.65 -10.50 -13.75
C GLY A 156 -13.15 -10.15 -13.64
N LEU A 157 -12.74 -9.00 -14.21
CA LEU A 157 -11.37 -8.51 -14.14
C LEU A 157 -10.95 -8.17 -12.71
N ALA A 158 -11.82 -7.51 -11.93
CA ALA A 158 -11.54 -7.20 -10.53
C ALA A 158 -11.31 -8.48 -9.70
N VAL A 159 -12.16 -9.50 -9.87
CA VAL A 159 -12.01 -10.80 -9.19
C VAL A 159 -10.71 -11.49 -9.61
N ILE A 160 -10.39 -11.53 -10.91
CA ILE A 160 -9.13 -12.10 -11.40
C ILE A 160 -7.94 -11.36 -10.79
N GLY A 161 -7.95 -10.03 -10.77
CA GLY A 161 -6.91 -9.20 -10.16
C GLY A 161 -6.70 -9.53 -8.68
N ILE A 162 -7.79 -9.61 -7.91
CA ILE A 162 -7.74 -9.98 -6.49
C ILE A 162 -7.13 -11.37 -6.31
N LEU A 163 -7.58 -12.36 -7.07
CA LEU A 163 -7.09 -13.74 -6.97
C LEU A 163 -5.59 -13.85 -7.31
N VAL A 164 -5.14 -13.21 -8.39
CA VAL A 164 -3.72 -13.22 -8.80
C VAL A 164 -2.84 -12.53 -7.75
N GLN A 165 -3.25 -11.37 -7.26
CA GLN A 165 -2.48 -10.64 -6.24
C GLN A 165 -2.48 -11.38 -4.89
N ALA A 166 -3.61 -11.96 -4.47
CA ALA A 166 -3.71 -12.76 -3.26
C ALA A 166 -2.87 -14.05 -3.33
N ALA A 167 -2.84 -14.71 -4.48
CA ALA A 167 -1.97 -15.88 -4.70
C ALA A 167 -0.49 -15.52 -4.61
N SER A 168 -0.09 -14.39 -5.21
CA SER A 168 1.29 -13.86 -5.11
C SER A 168 1.66 -13.49 -3.68
N PHE A 169 0.71 -12.98 -2.90
CA PHE A 169 0.90 -12.63 -1.49
C PHE A 169 1.16 -13.87 -0.61
N ARG A 170 0.41 -14.95 -0.84
CA ARG A 170 0.60 -16.22 -0.11
C ARG A 170 1.94 -16.87 -0.41
N ARG A 171 2.38 -16.86 -1.68
CA ARG A 171 3.68 -17.44 -2.07
C ARG A 171 4.87 -16.72 -1.44
N GLY A 172 4.83 -15.41 -1.30
CA GLY A 172 5.89 -14.61 -0.67
C GLY A 172 5.99 -14.75 0.85
N ARG A 173 5.04 -15.45 1.52
CA ARG A 173 5.09 -15.73 2.97
C ARG A 173 5.70 -17.12 3.30
N ILE A 174 5.85 -17.98 2.31
CA ILE A 174 6.28 -19.40 2.51
C ILE A 174 7.76 -19.59 2.11
N SER A 175 8.37 -18.62 1.43
CA SER A 175 9.81 -18.57 1.12
C SER A 175 10.54 -17.62 2.05
#